data_2565b2aef01b3513083c42b71ac576df
#
_entry.id   2565b2aef01b3513083c42b71ac576df
#
_cell.length_a   1.000
_cell.length_b   1.000
_cell.length_c   1.000
_cell.angle_alpha   90.00
_cell.angle_beta   90.00
_cell.angle_gamma   90.00
#
_symmetry.space_group_name_H-M   'P 1'
#
loop_
_entity.id
_entity.type
_entity.pdbx_description
1 polymer ?
#
loop_
_entity_poly.entity_id
_entity_poly.type
_entity_poly.pdbx_seq_one_letter_code
_entity_poly.pdbx_strand_id
1 'polypeptide(L)'
;MITVFSPLSAQNWQRVETKHFDIYFEGKWEIPSFSMEMERIYNLMNLNLSYFAPWMSKEKTSIYIYSRYDTYIKGEFKPPEWSKGLALFEKKTIVVYNSDKQDSLIPTITHELTHLYFESYFRQKSKKPPLWLNEGLAVYMEDLSSKSNEGEWYRALKYSPKKVYMKFDVFFDTELNSLKDDKDIANWYLEAYGIVKYLYSPSRKIIFYRFCSDILKGKKLEKALWNNYRINNLKSFEKKWFYWLDSEIINHDGKNDSFEFKPFKTIEFTTH
;
A
#
# COMPACT_ATOMS: atom_id res chain seq x y z
N MET A 1 43.84 -28.47 -1.88
CA MET A 1 43.28 -27.20 -1.33
C MET A 1 41.78 -27.38 -1.28
N ILE A 2 41.24 -27.78 -0.13
CA ILE A 2 39.81 -28.09 0.04
C ILE A 2 39.15 -26.80 0.46
N THR A 3 38.39 -26.18 -0.45
CA THR A 3 37.56 -25.04 -0.16
C THR A 3 36.39 -25.52 0.67
N VAL A 4 36.47 -25.27 1.97
CA VAL A 4 35.34 -25.47 2.90
C VAL A 4 34.32 -24.38 2.59
N PHE A 5 33.26 -24.72 1.87
CA PHE A 5 32.04 -23.90 1.86
C PHE A 5 31.43 -23.96 3.24
N SER A 6 31.55 -22.88 4.00
CA SER A 6 30.75 -22.70 5.20
C SER A 6 29.27 -22.73 4.78
N PRO A 7 28.41 -23.56 5.39
CA PRO A 7 26.99 -23.50 5.13
C PRO A 7 26.50 -22.12 5.58
N LEU A 8 25.82 -21.41 4.68
CA LEU A 8 25.01 -20.23 5.07
C LEU A 8 24.21 -20.65 6.31
N SER A 9 24.40 -19.91 7.39
CA SER A 9 23.73 -20.20 8.66
C SER A 9 22.22 -20.27 8.38
N ALA A 10 21.63 -21.45 8.62
CA ALA A 10 20.19 -21.63 8.49
C ALA A 10 19.51 -20.57 9.35
N GLN A 11 18.73 -19.67 8.72
CA GLN A 11 17.97 -18.65 9.43
C GLN A 11 17.02 -19.34 10.42
N ASN A 12 17.09 -18.96 11.68
CA ASN A 12 16.29 -19.57 12.73
C ASN A 12 14.91 -18.89 12.77
N TRP A 13 14.00 -19.43 11.95
CA TRP A 13 12.63 -18.95 11.88
C TRP A 13 11.79 -19.51 13.04
N GLN A 14 11.12 -18.63 13.77
CA GLN A 14 10.03 -19.01 14.65
C GLN A 14 8.71 -18.87 13.91
N ARG A 15 7.88 -19.92 13.91
CA ARG A 15 6.58 -19.91 13.25
C ARG A 15 5.47 -19.69 14.26
N VAL A 16 4.58 -18.77 13.95
CA VAL A 16 3.29 -18.58 14.61
C VAL A 16 2.18 -18.73 13.57
N GLU A 17 1.23 -19.58 13.85
CA GLU A 17 0.09 -19.83 12.99
C GLU A 17 -1.14 -19.11 13.54
N THR A 18 -1.83 -18.35 12.70
CA THR A 18 -3.14 -17.78 13.00
C THR A 18 -4.19 -18.42 12.08
N LYS A 19 -5.44 -17.96 12.16
CA LYS A 19 -6.49 -18.48 11.28
C LYS A 19 -6.19 -18.19 9.80
N HIS A 20 -5.63 -17.01 9.47
CA HIS A 20 -5.47 -16.56 8.10
C HIS A 20 -4.01 -16.36 7.68
N PHE A 21 -3.06 -16.46 8.62
CA PHE A 21 -1.63 -16.25 8.35
C PHE A 21 -0.76 -17.37 8.91
N ASP A 22 0.32 -17.65 8.17
CA ASP A 22 1.50 -18.33 8.65
C ASP A 22 2.63 -17.30 8.79
N ILE A 23 3.03 -16.99 10.00
CA ILE A 23 3.95 -15.90 10.29
C ILE A 23 5.29 -16.47 10.75
N TYR A 24 6.35 -16.06 10.10
CA TYR A 24 7.72 -16.49 10.35
C TYR A 24 8.54 -15.31 10.81
N PHE A 25 9.14 -15.44 12.02
CA PHE A 25 9.98 -14.39 12.60
C PHE A 25 11.42 -14.84 12.67
N GLU A 26 12.34 -13.96 12.31
CA GLU A 26 13.75 -14.14 12.56
C GLU A 26 14.07 -13.80 14.02
N GLY A 27 14.57 -14.79 14.78
CA GLY A 27 14.92 -14.60 16.19
C GLY A 27 13.77 -14.76 17.17
N LYS A 28 13.97 -14.31 18.42
CA LYS A 28 12.96 -14.42 19.48
C LYS A 28 12.04 -13.21 19.48
N TRP A 29 10.72 -13.47 19.42
CA TRP A 29 9.70 -12.44 19.53
C TRP A 29 8.62 -12.84 20.53
N GLU A 30 8.16 -11.91 21.37
CA GLU A 30 7.01 -12.11 22.25
C GLU A 30 5.76 -11.56 21.57
N ILE A 31 4.76 -12.42 21.26
CA ILE A 31 3.78 -12.10 20.23
C ILE A 31 2.30 -12.30 20.55
N PRO A 32 1.79 -12.49 21.77
CA PRO A 32 0.35 -12.72 21.90
C PRO A 32 -0.51 -11.61 21.28
N SER A 33 -0.10 -10.36 21.44
CA SER A 33 -0.81 -9.19 20.88
C SER A 33 -0.68 -9.06 19.36
N PHE A 34 0.43 -9.50 18.77
CA PHE A 34 0.68 -9.40 17.33
C PHE A 34 -0.24 -10.31 16.52
N SER A 35 -0.49 -11.53 16.96
CA SER A 35 -1.41 -12.45 16.28
C SER A 35 -2.84 -11.89 16.22
N MET A 36 -3.31 -11.26 17.29
CA MET A 36 -4.61 -10.59 17.30
C MET A 36 -4.63 -9.38 16.35
N GLU A 37 -3.54 -8.63 16.32
CA GLU A 37 -3.38 -7.49 15.42
C GLU A 37 -3.40 -7.93 13.96
N MET A 38 -2.73 -9.04 13.63
CA MET A 38 -2.74 -9.59 12.27
C MET A 38 -4.14 -10.05 11.84
N GLU A 39 -4.91 -10.67 12.74
CA GLU A 39 -6.31 -11.03 12.43
C GLU A 39 -7.19 -9.77 12.27
N ARG A 40 -6.92 -8.70 13.00
CA ARG A 40 -7.56 -7.39 12.77
C ARG A 40 -7.24 -6.86 11.37
N ILE A 41 -5.98 -6.94 10.94
CA ILE A 41 -5.56 -6.56 9.58
C ILE A 41 -6.24 -7.45 8.53
N TYR A 42 -6.32 -8.77 8.75
CA TYR A 42 -7.08 -9.64 7.84
C TYR A 42 -8.52 -9.16 7.67
N ASN A 43 -9.22 -8.86 8.78
CA ASN A 43 -10.60 -8.39 8.73
C ASN A 43 -10.72 -7.07 7.95
N LEU A 44 -9.77 -6.15 8.14
CA LEU A 44 -9.68 -4.90 7.37
C LEU A 44 -9.51 -5.19 5.87
N MET A 45 -8.58 -6.08 5.50
CA MET A 45 -8.33 -6.49 4.11
C MET A 45 -9.53 -7.18 3.50
N ASN A 46 -10.13 -8.15 4.20
CA ASN A 46 -11.30 -8.88 3.73
C ASN A 46 -12.49 -7.94 3.50
N LEU A 47 -12.71 -7.02 4.42
CA LEU A 47 -13.77 -6.02 4.26
C LEU A 47 -13.57 -5.16 3.02
N ASN A 48 -12.35 -4.83 2.65
CA ASN A 48 -12.03 -3.87 1.60
C ASN A 48 -11.63 -4.51 0.26
N LEU A 49 -10.92 -5.63 0.27
CA LEU A 49 -10.25 -6.20 -0.90
C LEU A 49 -10.74 -7.60 -1.29
N SER A 50 -11.74 -8.18 -0.61
CA SER A 50 -12.22 -9.53 -0.91
C SER A 50 -12.71 -9.72 -2.35
N TYR A 51 -13.22 -8.68 -3.01
CA TYR A 51 -13.57 -8.74 -4.44
C TYR A 51 -12.37 -8.93 -5.36
N PHE A 52 -11.18 -8.46 -4.95
CA PHE A 52 -9.94 -8.57 -5.73
C PHE A 52 -9.20 -9.87 -5.46
N ALA A 53 -9.28 -10.37 -4.23
CA ALA A 53 -8.60 -11.59 -3.80
C ALA A 53 -9.55 -12.55 -3.05
N PRO A 54 -10.54 -13.16 -3.72
CA PRO A 54 -11.49 -14.05 -3.04
C PRO A 54 -10.82 -15.29 -2.43
N TRP A 55 -9.60 -15.62 -2.86
CA TRP A 55 -8.81 -16.72 -2.31
C TRP A 55 -8.35 -16.48 -0.87
N MET A 56 -8.23 -15.23 -0.42
CA MET A 56 -7.76 -14.89 0.93
C MET A 56 -8.61 -15.49 2.07
N SER A 57 -9.87 -15.83 1.79
CA SER A 57 -10.75 -16.49 2.77
C SER A 57 -10.59 -18.02 2.81
N LYS A 58 -9.83 -18.59 1.86
CA LYS A 58 -9.67 -20.05 1.70
C LYS A 58 -8.24 -20.50 1.93
N GLU A 59 -7.30 -19.62 1.77
CA GLU A 59 -5.87 -19.91 1.81
C GLU A 59 -5.16 -18.90 2.72
N LYS A 60 -4.18 -19.38 3.47
CA LYS A 60 -3.37 -18.52 4.33
C LYS A 60 -2.35 -17.75 3.51
N THR A 61 -2.03 -16.56 3.99
CA THR A 61 -0.89 -15.79 3.50
C THR A 61 0.31 -16.03 4.41
N SER A 62 1.47 -16.29 3.82
CA SER A 62 2.73 -16.41 4.58
C SER A 62 3.37 -15.03 4.75
N ILE A 63 3.87 -14.76 5.95
CA ILE A 63 4.52 -13.48 6.28
C ILE A 63 5.88 -13.78 6.89
N TYR A 64 6.93 -13.33 6.23
CA TYR A 64 8.30 -13.44 6.74
C TYR A 64 8.77 -12.10 7.26
N ILE A 65 9.15 -12.07 8.54
CA ILE A 65 9.56 -10.84 9.24
C ILE A 65 11.01 -11.00 9.68
N TYR A 66 11.90 -10.34 8.98
CA TYR A 66 13.30 -10.25 9.34
C TYR A 66 13.50 -9.30 10.52
N SER A 67 14.46 -9.60 11.38
CA SER A 67 14.74 -8.78 12.55
C SER A 67 15.50 -7.49 12.20
N ARG A 68 16.23 -7.50 11.07
CA ARG A 68 17.10 -6.40 10.65
C ARG A 68 17.14 -6.27 9.13
N TYR A 69 17.47 -5.06 8.66
CA TYR A 69 17.62 -4.77 7.24
C TYR A 69 18.71 -5.63 6.56
N ASP A 70 19.87 -5.81 7.20
CA ASP A 70 20.97 -6.59 6.60
C ASP A 70 20.64 -8.06 6.42
N THR A 71 19.87 -8.67 7.34
CA THR A 71 19.40 -10.05 7.18
C THR A 71 18.26 -10.16 6.16
N TYR A 72 17.45 -9.12 6.02
CA TYR A 72 16.42 -9.02 4.99
C TYR A 72 17.01 -9.00 3.59
N ILE A 73 17.98 -8.11 3.33
CA ILE A 73 18.62 -7.99 2.00
C ILE A 73 19.43 -9.22 1.63
N LYS A 74 20.16 -9.81 2.60
CA LYS A 74 20.99 -11.01 2.37
C LYS A 74 20.22 -12.31 2.46
N GLY A 75 18.96 -12.27 2.86
CA GLY A 75 18.11 -13.43 3.08
C GLY A 75 17.75 -14.19 1.81
N GLU A 76 17.03 -15.28 1.96
CA GLU A 76 16.66 -16.18 0.87
C GLU A 76 15.79 -15.55 -0.22
N PHE A 77 15.01 -14.53 0.13
CA PHE A 77 14.07 -13.86 -0.80
C PHE A 77 14.73 -12.80 -1.67
N LYS A 78 15.95 -12.36 -1.32
CA LYS A 78 16.75 -11.37 -2.08
C LYS A 78 15.92 -10.16 -2.55
N PRO A 79 15.27 -9.44 -1.64
CA PRO A 79 14.50 -8.26 -1.99
C PRO A 79 15.42 -7.17 -2.59
N PRO A 80 14.89 -6.22 -3.35
CA PRO A 80 15.66 -5.05 -3.77
C PRO A 80 16.21 -4.29 -2.56
N GLU A 81 17.44 -3.76 -2.64
CA GLU A 81 18.10 -3.05 -1.54
C GLU A 81 17.32 -1.83 -1.02
N TRP A 82 16.55 -1.20 -1.89
CA TRP A 82 15.74 -0.03 -1.56
C TRP A 82 14.36 -0.39 -0.98
N SER A 83 13.93 -1.68 -0.96
CA SER A 83 12.58 -2.05 -0.52
C SER A 83 12.48 -2.25 0.99
N LYS A 84 11.34 -1.91 1.57
CA LYS A 84 10.98 -2.21 2.97
C LYS A 84 10.18 -3.50 3.08
N GLY A 85 9.61 -3.94 1.99
CA GLY A 85 8.82 -5.14 1.87
C GLY A 85 8.85 -5.69 0.46
N LEU A 86 8.34 -6.90 0.30
CA LEU A 86 8.26 -7.61 -0.96
C LEU A 86 7.02 -8.51 -0.97
N ALA A 87 6.19 -8.38 -1.98
CA ALA A 87 5.08 -9.29 -2.23
C ALA A 87 5.45 -10.35 -3.27
N LEU A 88 5.36 -11.62 -2.91
CA LEU A 88 5.61 -12.77 -3.76
C LEU A 88 4.29 -13.43 -4.12
N PHE A 89 3.74 -13.04 -5.26
CA PHE A 89 2.38 -13.37 -5.67
C PHE A 89 2.14 -14.88 -5.82
N GLU A 90 3.04 -15.58 -6.52
CA GLU A 90 2.93 -17.02 -6.77
C GLU A 90 2.94 -17.84 -5.46
N LYS A 91 3.64 -17.34 -4.46
CA LYS A 91 3.76 -17.99 -3.15
C LYS A 91 2.74 -17.49 -2.13
N LYS A 92 1.91 -16.49 -2.48
CA LYS A 92 1.01 -15.80 -1.54
C LYS A 92 1.73 -15.37 -0.26
N THR A 93 2.91 -14.79 -0.43
CA THR A 93 3.84 -14.48 0.63
C THR A 93 4.20 -13.01 0.60
N ILE A 94 4.32 -12.39 1.75
CA ILE A 94 4.99 -11.11 1.91
C ILE A 94 6.24 -11.29 2.78
N VAL A 95 7.23 -10.47 2.52
CA VAL A 95 8.50 -10.44 3.25
C VAL A 95 8.77 -9.01 3.66
N VAL A 96 9.01 -8.78 4.92
CA VAL A 96 9.29 -7.45 5.48
C VAL A 96 10.42 -7.55 6.49
N TYR A 97 10.98 -6.43 6.90
CA TYR A 97 11.86 -6.39 8.07
C TYR A 97 11.30 -5.47 9.14
N ASN A 98 11.60 -5.80 10.39
CA ASN A 98 11.24 -4.98 11.53
C ASN A 98 12.26 -3.85 11.65
N SER A 99 11.90 -2.66 11.19
CA SER A 99 12.72 -1.47 11.46
C SER A 99 12.62 -1.13 12.95
N ASP A 100 13.67 -0.53 13.54
CA ASP A 100 13.71 -0.14 14.96
C ASP A 100 12.55 0.76 15.43
N LYS A 101 11.70 1.17 14.50
CA LYS A 101 10.45 1.89 14.75
C LYS A 101 9.30 0.87 14.84
N GLN A 102 9.02 0.37 16.04
CA GLN A 102 7.94 -0.59 16.31
C GLN A 102 6.58 -0.20 15.69
N ASP A 103 6.30 1.09 15.55
CA ASP A 103 5.01 1.57 15.03
C ASP A 103 4.88 1.45 13.50
N SER A 104 5.96 1.13 12.77
CA SER A 104 5.92 1.05 11.31
C SER A 104 5.64 -0.34 10.75
N LEU A 105 5.77 -1.41 11.53
CA LEU A 105 5.67 -2.79 11.03
C LEU A 105 4.27 -3.14 10.53
N ILE A 106 3.23 -2.83 11.30
CA ILE A 106 1.83 -3.11 10.90
C ILE A 106 1.42 -2.31 9.66
N PRO A 107 1.70 -0.99 9.56
CA PRO A 107 1.54 -0.23 8.33
C PRO A 107 2.25 -0.87 7.13
N THR A 108 3.54 -1.23 7.27
CA THR A 108 4.30 -1.88 6.19
C THR A 108 3.70 -3.21 5.77
N ILE A 109 3.34 -4.08 6.71
CA ILE A 109 2.66 -5.35 6.41
C ILE A 109 1.35 -5.09 5.67
N THR A 110 0.57 -4.10 6.11
CA THR A 110 -0.70 -3.74 5.49
C THR A 110 -0.52 -3.26 4.05
N HIS A 111 0.52 -2.47 3.81
CA HIS A 111 0.92 -2.01 2.49
C HIS A 111 1.22 -3.19 1.54
N GLU A 112 2.11 -4.09 1.95
CA GLU A 112 2.51 -5.25 1.15
C GLU A 112 1.36 -6.25 0.93
N LEU A 113 0.52 -6.47 1.95
CA LEU A 113 -0.69 -7.28 1.80
C LEU A 113 -1.66 -6.67 0.78
N THR A 114 -1.74 -5.33 0.73
CA THR A 114 -2.58 -4.65 -0.25
C THR A 114 -2.10 -4.93 -1.67
N HIS A 115 -0.79 -4.82 -1.92
CA HIS A 115 -0.21 -5.21 -3.21
C HIS A 115 -0.54 -6.66 -3.53
N LEU A 116 -0.26 -7.58 -2.60
CA LEU A 116 -0.49 -9.00 -2.81
C LEU A 116 -1.94 -9.30 -3.20
N TYR A 117 -2.92 -8.70 -2.50
CA TYR A 117 -4.33 -8.96 -2.75
C TYR A 117 -4.85 -8.23 -3.99
N PHE A 118 -4.51 -6.96 -4.15
CA PHE A 118 -5.00 -6.16 -5.26
C PHE A 118 -4.40 -6.56 -6.61
N GLU A 119 -3.07 -6.73 -6.68
CA GLU A 119 -2.43 -7.16 -7.92
C GLU A 119 -2.84 -8.58 -8.33
N SER A 120 -3.18 -9.49 -7.40
CA SER A 120 -3.68 -10.83 -7.73
C SER A 120 -4.82 -10.78 -8.73
N TYR A 121 -5.68 -9.76 -8.65
CA TYR A 121 -6.79 -9.57 -9.59
C TYR A 121 -6.32 -9.27 -11.02
N PHE A 122 -5.31 -8.41 -11.14
CA PHE A 122 -4.75 -8.03 -12.46
C PHE A 122 -3.91 -9.15 -13.06
N ARG A 123 -3.16 -9.85 -12.23
CA ARG A 123 -2.30 -10.97 -12.65
C ARG A 123 -3.07 -12.16 -13.24
N GLN A 124 -4.34 -12.34 -12.90
CA GLN A 124 -5.22 -13.32 -13.55
C GLN A 124 -5.33 -13.11 -15.08
N LYS A 125 -5.03 -11.93 -15.57
CA LYS A 125 -4.98 -11.58 -17.01
C LYS A 125 -3.56 -11.22 -17.46
N SER A 126 -2.53 -11.63 -16.74
CA SER A 126 -1.12 -11.30 -16.99
C SER A 126 -0.89 -9.78 -17.14
N LYS A 127 -1.59 -8.99 -16.35
CA LYS A 127 -1.49 -7.53 -16.33
C LYS A 127 -1.06 -7.04 -14.94
N LYS A 128 -0.59 -5.79 -14.90
CA LYS A 128 -0.36 -5.05 -13.65
C LYS A 128 -1.37 -3.90 -13.57
N PRO A 129 -1.78 -3.49 -12.36
CA PRO A 129 -2.55 -2.27 -12.18
C PRO A 129 -1.70 -1.05 -12.55
N PRO A 130 -2.31 0.09 -12.94
CA PRO A 130 -1.58 1.35 -13.02
C PRO A 130 -0.89 1.65 -11.69
N LEU A 131 0.35 2.18 -11.75
CA LEU A 131 1.18 2.38 -10.56
C LEU A 131 0.48 3.26 -9.52
N TRP A 132 -0.06 4.41 -9.94
CA TRP A 132 -0.79 5.32 -9.04
C TRP A 132 -1.97 4.67 -8.31
N LEU A 133 -2.64 3.72 -8.98
CA LEU A 133 -3.79 3.01 -8.41
C LEU A 133 -3.34 1.95 -7.40
N ASN A 134 -2.25 1.26 -7.71
CA ASN A 134 -1.65 0.25 -6.85
C ASN A 134 -1.10 0.87 -5.56
N GLU A 135 -0.24 1.87 -5.72
CA GLU A 135 0.39 2.58 -4.60
C GLU A 135 -0.63 3.38 -3.79
N GLY A 136 -1.52 4.12 -4.47
CA GLY A 136 -2.55 4.89 -3.79
C GLY A 136 -3.49 4.02 -2.94
N LEU A 137 -3.80 2.78 -3.41
CA LEU A 137 -4.61 1.85 -2.63
C LEU A 137 -3.82 1.24 -1.46
N ALA A 138 -2.53 0.94 -1.68
CA ALA A 138 -1.67 0.43 -0.62
C ALA A 138 -1.52 1.44 0.53
N VAL A 139 -1.23 2.70 0.20
CA VAL A 139 -1.18 3.81 1.17
C VAL A 139 -2.53 4.04 1.84
N TYR A 140 -3.64 3.93 1.10
CA TYR A 140 -4.97 4.06 1.68
C TYR A 140 -5.27 2.97 2.73
N MET A 141 -4.90 1.73 2.45
CA MET A 141 -5.10 0.62 3.38
C MET A 141 -4.14 0.71 4.57
N GLU A 142 -2.90 1.14 4.34
CA GLU A 142 -1.92 1.46 5.37
C GLU A 142 -2.49 2.50 6.35
N ASP A 143 -3.02 3.61 5.84
CA ASP A 143 -3.63 4.67 6.64
C ASP A 143 -4.82 4.19 7.46
N LEU A 144 -5.66 3.32 6.88
CA LEU A 144 -6.77 2.67 7.58
C LEU A 144 -6.33 1.68 8.66
N SER A 145 -5.11 1.15 8.57
CA SER A 145 -4.56 0.22 9.58
C SER A 145 -4.15 0.92 10.86
N SER A 146 -3.93 2.23 10.80
CA SER A 146 -3.57 3.06 11.95
C SER A 146 -4.58 2.95 13.08
N LYS A 147 -4.09 2.99 14.31
CA LYS A 147 -4.93 3.04 15.53
C LYS A 147 -5.40 4.45 15.86
N SER A 148 -4.90 5.46 15.17
CA SER A 148 -5.34 6.85 15.34
C SER A 148 -6.68 7.08 14.67
N ASN A 149 -7.47 8.02 15.19
CA ASN A 149 -8.75 8.43 14.59
C ASN A 149 -8.58 9.02 13.19
N GLU A 150 -7.42 9.61 12.92
CA GLU A 150 -7.02 10.10 11.61
C GLU A 150 -5.62 9.57 11.30
N GLY A 151 -5.48 8.86 10.18
CA GLY A 151 -4.18 8.40 9.72
C GLY A 151 -3.27 9.55 9.31
N GLU A 152 -1.97 9.29 9.25
CA GLU A 152 -0.97 10.33 8.92
C GLU A 152 -1.11 10.84 7.48
N TRP A 153 -1.44 9.96 6.55
CA TRP A 153 -1.68 10.33 5.15
C TRP A 153 -2.91 11.20 4.98
N TYR A 154 -3.98 10.90 5.73
CA TYR A 154 -5.17 11.74 5.69
C TYR A 154 -4.91 13.13 6.27
N ARG A 155 -4.15 13.21 7.37
CA ARG A 155 -3.72 14.50 7.93
C ARG A 155 -2.85 15.26 6.93
N ALA A 156 -1.88 14.59 6.31
CA ALA A 156 -1.05 15.19 5.28
C ALA A 156 -1.88 15.73 4.11
N LEU A 157 -2.84 14.95 3.61
CA LEU A 157 -3.74 15.36 2.53
C LEU A 157 -4.54 16.62 2.88
N LYS A 158 -5.06 16.71 4.10
CA LYS A 158 -5.85 17.87 4.57
C LYS A 158 -5.05 19.15 4.68
N TYR A 159 -3.82 19.06 5.17
CA TYR A 159 -3.01 20.23 5.49
C TYR A 159 -1.99 20.60 4.41
N SER A 160 -1.84 19.79 3.37
CA SER A 160 -0.93 20.12 2.28
C SER A 160 -1.48 21.22 1.38
N PRO A 161 -0.65 22.22 1.02
CA PRO A 161 -1.07 23.26 0.09
C PRO A 161 -1.41 22.68 -1.29
N LYS A 162 -2.48 23.12 -1.93
CA LYS A 162 -2.90 22.63 -3.27
C LYS A 162 -1.81 22.70 -4.34
N LYS A 163 -0.88 23.63 -4.22
CA LYS A 163 0.24 23.80 -5.16
C LYS A 163 1.24 22.65 -5.20
N VAL A 164 1.20 21.71 -4.23
CA VAL A 164 2.07 20.53 -4.22
C VAL A 164 1.57 19.42 -5.13
N TYR A 165 0.29 19.47 -5.52
CA TYR A 165 -0.31 18.47 -6.41
C TYR A 165 -0.06 18.80 -7.87
N MET A 166 0.18 17.77 -8.65
CA MET A 166 0.35 17.86 -10.09
C MET A 166 -1.00 18.08 -10.78
N LYS A 167 -0.98 18.58 -12.01
CA LYS A 167 -2.16 18.49 -12.85
C LYS A 167 -2.40 17.03 -13.25
N PHE A 168 -3.65 16.61 -13.32
CA PHE A 168 -3.99 15.21 -13.58
C PHE A 168 -3.49 14.69 -14.94
N ASP A 169 -3.40 15.54 -15.95
CA ASP A 169 -2.79 15.19 -17.24
C ASP A 169 -1.29 14.88 -17.12
N VAL A 170 -0.58 15.51 -16.16
CA VAL A 170 0.82 15.22 -15.84
C VAL A 170 0.92 14.02 -14.88
N PHE A 171 0.13 14.03 -13.80
CA PHE A 171 0.20 13.02 -12.73
C PHE A 171 0.06 11.59 -13.28
N PHE A 172 -0.96 11.33 -14.12
CA PHE A 172 -1.24 9.97 -14.61
C PHE A 172 -0.20 9.46 -15.61
N ASP A 173 0.58 10.35 -16.23
CA ASP A 173 1.66 10.02 -17.16
C ASP A 173 3.06 10.05 -16.47
N THR A 174 3.13 10.44 -15.18
CA THR A 174 4.39 10.54 -14.45
C THR A 174 4.90 9.14 -14.05
N GLU A 175 6.12 8.84 -14.46
CA GLU A 175 6.88 7.69 -13.97
C GLU A 175 7.64 8.07 -12.69
N LEU A 176 7.55 7.27 -11.62
CA LEU A 176 8.21 7.56 -10.34
C LEU A 176 9.71 7.74 -10.46
N ASN A 177 10.36 6.93 -11.30
CA ASN A 177 11.81 7.01 -11.53
C ASN A 177 12.25 8.31 -12.22
N SER A 178 11.31 9.09 -12.79
CA SER A 178 11.57 10.41 -13.33
C SER A 178 11.64 11.49 -12.26
N LEU A 179 11.07 11.24 -11.08
CA LEU A 179 11.11 12.15 -9.94
C LEU A 179 12.44 11.99 -9.20
N LYS A 180 13.15 13.10 -8.99
CA LYS A 180 14.51 13.09 -8.42
C LYS A 180 14.54 13.55 -6.97
N ASP A 181 13.52 14.26 -6.52
CA ASP A 181 13.41 14.83 -5.20
C ASP A 181 12.47 13.98 -4.33
N ASP A 182 12.92 13.58 -3.15
CA ASP A 182 12.13 12.80 -2.18
C ASP A 182 10.80 13.48 -1.86
N LYS A 183 10.77 14.81 -1.90
CA LYS A 183 9.56 15.59 -1.68
C LYS A 183 8.56 15.44 -2.82
N ASP A 184 9.02 15.46 -4.07
CA ASP A 184 8.15 15.28 -5.24
C ASP A 184 7.57 13.87 -5.26
N ILE A 185 8.38 12.90 -4.89
CA ILE A 185 7.96 11.50 -4.72
C ILE A 185 6.90 11.39 -3.62
N ALA A 186 7.15 11.98 -2.44
CA ALA A 186 6.17 11.98 -1.34
C ALA A 186 4.85 12.67 -1.73
N ASN A 187 4.93 13.77 -2.47
CA ASN A 187 3.75 14.47 -2.99
C ASN A 187 2.97 13.61 -4.00
N TRP A 188 3.68 12.87 -4.86
CA TRP A 188 3.04 11.94 -5.80
C TRP A 188 2.28 10.82 -5.06
N TYR A 189 2.87 10.23 -4.01
CA TYR A 189 2.19 9.24 -3.18
C TYR A 189 0.97 9.82 -2.46
N LEU A 190 1.10 11.04 -1.95
CA LEU A 190 0.00 11.74 -1.28
C LEU A 190 -1.15 12.02 -2.25
N GLU A 191 -0.83 12.38 -3.49
CA GLU A 191 -1.80 12.61 -4.54
C GLU A 191 -2.47 11.29 -4.97
N ALA A 192 -1.70 10.23 -5.18
CA ALA A 192 -2.21 8.88 -5.47
C ALA A 192 -3.17 8.39 -4.37
N TYR A 193 -2.78 8.55 -3.10
CA TYR A 193 -3.63 8.28 -1.94
C TYR A 193 -4.92 9.09 -1.99
N GLY A 194 -4.85 10.40 -2.20
CA GLY A 194 -6.00 11.29 -2.24
C GLY A 194 -6.96 10.97 -3.37
N ILE A 195 -6.44 10.61 -4.55
CA ILE A 195 -7.24 10.18 -5.70
C ILE A 195 -7.96 8.87 -5.39
N VAL A 196 -7.26 7.87 -4.83
CA VAL A 196 -7.87 6.60 -4.43
C VAL A 196 -8.92 6.82 -3.35
N LYS A 197 -8.64 7.62 -2.33
CA LYS A 197 -9.59 7.96 -1.26
C LYS A 197 -10.86 8.60 -1.81
N TYR A 198 -10.76 9.46 -2.81
CA TYR A 198 -11.91 10.06 -3.48
C TYR A 198 -12.74 9.04 -4.27
N LEU A 199 -12.09 8.16 -5.01
CA LEU A 199 -12.76 7.14 -5.83
C LEU A 199 -13.34 6.00 -4.97
N TYR A 200 -12.63 5.62 -3.91
CA TYR A 200 -12.99 4.54 -3.02
C TYR A 200 -13.63 5.07 -1.73
N SER A 201 -14.74 4.47 -1.37
CA SER A 201 -15.34 4.62 -0.04
C SER A 201 -16.07 3.31 0.31
N PRO A 202 -16.35 3.03 1.59
CA PRO A 202 -17.09 1.84 1.98
C PRO A 202 -18.42 1.65 1.23
N SER A 203 -19.11 2.75 0.92
CA SER A 203 -20.36 2.74 0.15
C SER A 203 -20.17 2.58 -1.36
N ARG A 204 -18.94 2.76 -1.87
CA ARG A 204 -18.60 2.72 -3.31
C ARG A 204 -17.75 1.53 -3.71
N LYS A 205 -17.56 0.53 -2.86
CA LYS A 205 -16.71 -0.65 -3.13
C LYS A 205 -17.02 -1.31 -4.47
N ILE A 206 -18.29 -1.54 -4.77
CA ILE A 206 -18.72 -2.18 -6.02
C ILE A 206 -18.40 -1.28 -7.23
N ILE A 207 -18.58 0.04 -7.09
CA ILE A 207 -18.26 0.99 -8.15
C ILE A 207 -16.75 0.99 -8.42
N PHE A 208 -15.94 1.01 -7.36
CA PHE A 208 -14.48 0.94 -7.47
C PHE A 208 -14.02 -0.39 -8.09
N TYR A 209 -14.60 -1.50 -7.68
CA TYR A 209 -14.30 -2.80 -8.29
C TYR A 209 -14.62 -2.81 -9.79
N ARG A 210 -15.77 -2.27 -10.21
CA ARG A 210 -16.14 -2.14 -11.62
C ARG A 210 -15.19 -1.24 -12.38
N PHE A 211 -14.76 -0.14 -11.79
CA PHE A 211 -13.75 0.74 -12.34
C PHE A 211 -12.42 -0.02 -12.57
N CYS A 212 -11.91 -0.72 -11.57
CA CYS A 212 -10.72 -1.55 -11.69
C CYS A 212 -10.88 -2.66 -12.75
N SER A 213 -12.09 -3.26 -12.86
CA SER A 213 -12.42 -4.23 -13.91
C SER A 213 -12.35 -3.61 -15.31
N ASP A 214 -12.80 -2.37 -15.48
CA ASP A 214 -12.70 -1.65 -16.75
C ASP A 214 -11.23 -1.38 -17.12
N ILE A 215 -10.40 -0.97 -16.16
CA ILE A 215 -8.94 -0.82 -16.33
C ILE A 215 -8.30 -2.16 -16.69
N LEU A 216 -8.61 -3.24 -15.98
CA LEU A 216 -8.10 -4.58 -16.28
C LEU A 216 -8.46 -5.03 -17.71
N LYS A 217 -9.64 -4.68 -18.21
CA LYS A 217 -10.07 -4.94 -19.60
C LYS A 217 -9.36 -4.05 -20.62
N GLY A 218 -8.50 -3.12 -20.21
CA GLY A 218 -7.73 -2.22 -21.08
C GLY A 218 -8.50 -0.99 -21.56
N LYS A 219 -9.59 -0.62 -20.88
CA LYS A 219 -10.25 0.65 -21.17
C LYS A 219 -9.36 1.81 -20.75
N LYS A 220 -9.34 2.88 -21.55
CA LYS A 220 -8.67 4.12 -21.17
C LYS A 220 -9.26 4.68 -19.88
N LEU A 221 -8.43 5.35 -19.07
CA LEU A 221 -8.79 5.90 -17.76
C LEU A 221 -10.08 6.74 -17.81
N GLU A 222 -10.18 7.67 -18.75
CA GLU A 222 -11.37 8.53 -18.88
C GLU A 222 -12.65 7.73 -19.19
N LYS A 223 -12.54 6.65 -20.00
CA LYS A 223 -13.68 5.78 -20.29
C LYS A 223 -14.12 5.00 -19.05
N ALA A 224 -13.17 4.52 -18.24
CA ALA A 224 -13.47 3.84 -16.99
C ALA A 224 -14.08 4.80 -15.95
N LEU A 225 -13.57 6.04 -15.86
CA LEU A 225 -14.14 7.11 -15.03
C LEU A 225 -15.58 7.46 -15.45
N TRP A 226 -15.82 7.61 -16.75
CA TRP A 226 -17.16 7.87 -17.25
C TRP A 226 -18.15 6.74 -16.93
N ASN A 227 -17.75 5.51 -17.19
CA ASN A 227 -18.63 4.36 -16.98
C ASN A 227 -19.09 4.23 -15.52
N ASN A 228 -18.20 4.48 -14.57
CA ASN A 228 -18.41 4.15 -13.17
C ASN A 228 -18.72 5.37 -12.29
N TYR A 229 -18.15 6.53 -12.60
CA TYR A 229 -18.27 7.75 -11.78
C TYR A 229 -18.95 8.91 -12.50
N ARG A 230 -19.29 8.78 -13.80
CA ARG A 230 -19.84 9.86 -14.63
C ARG A 230 -18.92 11.08 -14.69
N ILE A 231 -17.62 10.82 -14.81
CA ILE A 231 -16.57 11.84 -14.96
C ILE A 231 -16.08 11.81 -16.41
N ASN A 232 -16.24 12.91 -17.13
CA ASN A 232 -16.08 12.95 -18.59
C ASN A 232 -14.62 12.95 -19.07
N ASN A 233 -13.72 13.63 -18.34
CA ASN A 233 -12.32 13.80 -18.70
C ASN A 233 -11.48 14.14 -17.48
N LEU A 234 -10.14 14.15 -17.63
CA LEU A 234 -9.20 14.39 -16.54
C LEU A 234 -9.38 15.77 -15.90
N LYS A 235 -9.64 16.81 -16.69
CA LYS A 235 -9.87 18.17 -16.18
C LYS A 235 -11.10 18.26 -15.29
N SER A 236 -12.18 17.58 -15.65
CA SER A 236 -13.39 17.52 -14.81
C SER A 236 -13.17 16.65 -13.57
N PHE A 237 -12.31 15.63 -13.68
CA PHE A 237 -11.92 14.80 -12.56
C PHE A 237 -11.14 15.62 -11.53
N GLU A 238 -10.09 16.31 -11.96
CA GLU A 238 -9.27 17.19 -11.14
C GLU A 238 -10.13 18.24 -10.41
N LYS A 239 -11.03 18.91 -11.13
CA LYS A 239 -11.93 19.89 -10.52
C LYS A 239 -12.81 19.29 -9.43
N LYS A 240 -13.39 18.11 -9.67
CA LYS A 240 -14.25 17.41 -8.68
C LYS A 240 -13.44 16.93 -7.48
N TRP A 241 -12.21 16.46 -7.70
CA TRP A 241 -11.31 16.03 -6.64
C TRP A 241 -10.90 17.20 -5.74
N PHE A 242 -10.51 18.35 -6.31
CA PHE A 242 -10.20 19.54 -5.53
C PHE A 242 -11.41 20.07 -4.75
N TYR A 243 -12.61 20.03 -5.35
CA TYR A 243 -13.82 20.41 -4.64
C TYR A 243 -14.10 19.49 -3.44
N TRP A 244 -13.92 18.19 -3.63
CA TRP A 244 -14.03 17.23 -2.53
C TRP A 244 -12.97 17.49 -1.46
N LEU A 245 -11.71 17.72 -1.85
CA LEU A 245 -10.62 18.01 -0.93
C LEU A 245 -10.92 19.27 -0.09
N ASP A 246 -11.46 20.32 -0.69
CA ASP A 246 -11.91 21.51 0.04
C ASP A 246 -13.00 21.18 1.07
N SER A 247 -13.94 20.30 0.72
CA SER A 247 -14.99 19.89 1.64
C SER A 247 -14.46 19.07 2.84
N GLU A 248 -13.42 18.26 2.62
CA GLU A 248 -12.74 17.52 3.71
C GLU A 248 -12.03 18.47 4.68
N ILE A 249 -11.44 19.55 4.17
CA ILE A 249 -10.77 20.57 4.98
C ILE A 249 -11.79 21.35 5.83
N ILE A 250 -12.86 21.87 5.20
CA ILE A 250 -13.86 22.73 5.86
C ILE A 250 -14.62 22.01 6.98
N ASN A 251 -14.90 20.72 6.80
CA ASN A 251 -15.66 19.94 7.79
C ASN A 251 -14.87 19.68 9.10
N HIS A 252 -13.62 20.07 9.17
CA HIS A 252 -12.74 19.78 10.32
C HIS A 252 -12.02 21.01 10.94
N ASP A 253 -12.32 22.23 10.49
CA ASP A 253 -11.67 23.46 10.96
C ASP A 253 -12.02 23.88 12.42
N GLY A 254 -12.19 22.91 13.32
CA GLY A 254 -12.36 23.17 14.75
C GLY A 254 -11.06 23.13 15.59
N LYS A 255 -9.92 22.74 15.03
CA LYS A 255 -8.62 22.67 15.75
C LYS A 255 -7.49 23.08 14.82
N ASN A 256 -6.97 24.29 15.03
CA ASN A 256 -5.70 24.76 14.49
C ASN A 256 -4.54 24.00 15.17
N ASP A 257 -4.19 22.83 14.68
CA ASP A 257 -2.89 22.23 14.96
C ASP A 257 -1.99 22.54 13.77
N SER A 258 -0.88 23.23 14.02
CA SER A 258 0.20 23.45 13.06
C SER A 258 0.82 22.09 12.73
N PHE A 259 0.28 21.42 11.69
CA PHE A 259 0.78 20.15 11.22
C PHE A 259 1.92 20.40 10.23
N GLU A 260 3.13 20.06 10.62
CA GLU A 260 4.26 20.00 9.71
C GLU A 260 4.30 18.57 9.12
N PHE A 261 3.90 18.42 7.86
CA PHE A 261 4.08 17.16 7.15
C PHE A 261 5.58 16.92 6.99
N LYS A 262 6.10 16.01 7.77
CA LYS A 262 7.44 15.45 7.54
C LYS A 262 7.24 14.27 6.60
N PRO A 263 7.60 14.41 5.32
CA PRO A 263 7.56 13.28 4.41
C PRO A 263 8.35 12.16 5.10
N PHE A 264 7.76 10.97 5.14
CA PHE A 264 8.45 9.82 5.72
C PHE A 264 9.84 9.75 5.09
N LYS A 265 10.88 9.87 5.89
CA LYS A 265 12.21 9.49 5.45
C LYS A 265 12.10 8.05 5.00
N THR A 266 12.21 7.86 3.69
CA THR A 266 12.25 6.56 3.04
C THR A 266 10.88 5.87 2.83
N ILE A 267 10.06 6.40 1.93
CA ILE A 267 9.34 5.50 1.04
C ILE A 267 10.37 5.09 0.00
N GLU A 268 11.04 3.98 0.21
CA GLU A 268 11.93 3.39 -0.78
C GLU A 268 11.04 2.60 -1.74
N PHE A 269 11.04 3.03 -2.98
CA PHE A 269 10.03 2.72 -3.98
C PHE A 269 10.22 1.34 -4.58
N THR A 270 9.16 0.54 -4.62
CA THR A 270 9.12 -0.65 -5.46
C THR A 270 8.87 -0.23 -6.91
N THR A 271 9.92 0.05 -7.66
CA THR A 271 9.80 0.02 -9.12
C THR A 271 9.81 -1.44 -9.55
N HIS A 272 8.63 -1.95 -9.90
CA HIS A 272 8.47 -3.27 -10.54
C HIS A 272 8.52 -3.16 -12.05
#